data_4895f8adefd8144e903d16ef4232b4c6
#
_entry.id   4895f8adefd8144e903d16ef4232b4c6
#
_cell.length_a   1.000
_cell.length_b   1.000
_cell.length_c   1.000
_cell.angle_alpha   90.00
_cell.angle_beta   90.00
_cell.angle_gamma   90.00
#
_symmetry.space_group_name_H-M   'P 1'
#
loop_
_entity.id
_entity.type
_entity.pdbx_description
1 polymer ?
#
loop_
_entity_poly.entity_id
_entity_poly.type
_entity_poly.pdbx_seq_one_letter_code
_entity_poly.pdbx_strand_id
1 'polypeptide(L)'
;LVQMGVRIPRVAASLVITASGLTLAIVSRNTELGSLTQDIVLIAGYYTTPWLGVLLVELIARRKEPKPWLTPASKPRQAASAFVLGWLLLLPFTATPIGNQIAGDVPALSWIGWFSRELFNGGGIGYLVGVIFGFAIYAALRLTGSRHSK
;
A
#
# COMPACT_ATOMS: atom_id res chain seq x y z
N LEU A 1 5.15 9.27 4.53
CA LEU A 1 4.86 9.78 5.88
C LEU A 1 4.94 11.30 5.93
N VAL A 2 6.01 11.92 5.39
CA VAL A 2 6.11 13.41 5.30
C VAL A 2 4.94 13.99 4.51
N GLN A 3 4.51 13.33 3.44
CA GLN A 3 3.37 13.75 2.63
C GLN A 3 2.01 13.60 3.33
N MET A 4 1.92 12.77 4.37
CA MET A 4 0.75 12.65 5.24
C MET A 4 0.71 13.68 6.37
N GLY A 5 1.68 14.60 6.44
CA GLY A 5 1.78 15.60 7.50
C GLY A 5 2.33 15.07 8.83
N VAL A 6 2.81 13.83 8.86
CA VAL A 6 3.43 13.24 10.05
C VAL A 6 4.89 13.66 10.10
N ARG A 7 5.25 14.48 11.09
CA ARG A 7 6.63 14.94 11.32
C ARG A 7 7.46 13.87 12.03
N ILE A 8 7.89 12.86 11.31
CA ILE A 8 8.86 11.89 11.83
C ILE A 8 10.26 12.35 11.40
N PRO A 9 11.22 12.48 12.32
CA PRO A 9 12.61 12.75 11.95
C PRO A 9 13.09 11.67 10.97
N ARG A 10 13.72 12.07 9.87
CA ARG A 10 14.19 11.12 8.83
C ARG A 10 15.09 10.05 9.42
N VAL A 11 15.93 10.41 10.40
CA VAL A 11 16.80 9.49 11.11
C VAL A 11 16.01 8.43 11.87
N ALA A 12 14.93 8.82 12.59
CA ALA A 12 14.08 7.86 13.31
C ALA A 12 13.37 6.90 12.36
N ALA A 13 12.83 7.40 11.24
CA ALA A 13 12.20 6.56 10.22
C ALA A 13 13.21 5.56 9.63
N SER A 14 14.42 6.01 9.30
CA SER A 14 15.49 5.14 8.79
C SER A 14 15.90 4.07 9.80
N LEU A 15 16.07 4.45 11.07
CA LEU A 15 16.41 3.50 12.15
C LEU A 15 15.33 2.44 12.35
N VAL A 16 14.03 2.84 12.34
CA VAL A 16 12.92 1.89 12.47
C VAL A 16 12.92 0.91 11.30
N ILE A 17 13.07 1.39 10.06
CA ILE A 17 13.10 0.52 8.87
C ILE A 17 14.30 -0.42 8.94
N THR A 18 15.48 0.07 9.28
CA THR A 18 16.69 -0.75 9.40
C THR A 18 16.56 -1.78 10.52
N ALA A 19 16.06 -1.38 11.70
CA ALA A 19 15.85 -2.31 12.82
C ALA A 19 14.81 -3.38 12.47
N SER A 20 13.71 -3.01 11.80
CA SER A 20 12.70 -3.97 11.34
C SER A 20 13.29 -4.96 10.33
N GLY A 21 14.08 -4.48 9.38
CA GLY A 21 14.76 -5.34 8.41
C GLY A 21 15.75 -6.30 9.07
N LEU A 22 16.53 -5.82 10.04
CA LEU A 22 17.49 -6.64 10.79
C LEU A 22 16.76 -7.70 11.64
N THR A 23 15.68 -7.32 12.32
CA THR A 23 14.86 -8.25 13.11
C THR A 23 14.29 -9.35 12.22
N LEU A 24 13.72 -9.00 11.07
CA LEU A 24 13.24 -9.96 10.09
C LEU A 24 14.33 -10.88 9.59
N ALA A 25 15.51 -10.36 9.29
CA ALA A 25 16.66 -11.16 8.84
C ALA A 25 17.13 -12.16 9.91
N ILE A 26 17.12 -11.77 11.20
CA ILE A 26 17.49 -12.65 12.31
C ILE A 26 16.43 -13.75 12.51
N VAL A 27 15.15 -13.38 12.51
CA VAL A 27 14.04 -14.33 12.69
C VAL A 27 13.98 -15.33 11.53
N SER A 28 14.24 -14.88 10.31
CA SER A 28 14.22 -15.72 9.10
C SER A 28 15.40 -16.68 8.99
N ARG A 29 16.41 -16.55 9.85
CA ARG A 29 17.62 -17.41 9.81
C ARG A 29 17.34 -18.90 10.02
N ASN A 30 16.25 -19.27 10.71
CA ASN A 30 15.86 -20.65 11.03
C ASN A 30 14.71 -21.19 10.17
N THR A 31 14.22 -20.44 9.18
CA THR A 31 13.15 -20.83 8.28
C THR A 31 13.66 -20.88 6.84
N GLU A 32 12.91 -21.55 5.96
CA GLU A 32 13.23 -21.56 4.53
C GLU A 32 13.28 -20.14 3.98
N LEU A 33 14.46 -19.54 3.97
CA LEU A 33 14.75 -18.14 3.67
C LEU A 33 14.13 -17.66 2.35
N GLY A 34 13.92 -18.57 1.39
CA GLY A 34 13.35 -18.22 0.09
C GLY A 34 11.90 -17.76 0.16
N SER A 35 11.05 -18.49 0.87
CA SER A 35 9.61 -18.18 0.96
C SER A 35 9.35 -16.91 1.75
N LEU A 36 10.03 -16.74 2.89
CA LEU A 36 9.90 -15.53 3.71
C LEU A 36 10.38 -14.27 3.00
N THR A 37 11.49 -14.35 2.28
CA THR A 37 11.99 -13.21 1.50
C THR A 37 10.99 -12.83 0.42
N GLN A 38 10.42 -13.82 -0.27
CA GLN A 38 9.38 -13.59 -1.26
C GLN A 38 8.16 -12.92 -0.65
N ASP A 39 7.67 -13.40 0.49
CA ASP A 39 6.52 -12.81 1.18
C ASP A 39 6.76 -11.36 1.59
N ILE A 40 7.93 -11.06 2.16
CA ILE A 40 8.27 -9.69 2.56
C ILE A 40 8.29 -8.74 1.37
N VAL A 41 8.90 -9.15 0.26
CA VAL A 41 8.96 -8.34 -0.96
C VAL A 41 7.56 -8.12 -1.55
N LEU A 42 6.75 -9.17 -1.61
CA LEU A 42 5.38 -9.09 -2.10
C LEU A 42 4.51 -8.19 -1.23
N ILE A 43 4.55 -8.36 0.10
CA ILE A 43 3.80 -7.53 1.05
C ILE A 43 4.23 -6.06 0.94
N ALA A 44 5.53 -5.78 0.91
CA ALA A 44 6.05 -4.43 0.73
C ALA A 44 5.59 -3.81 -0.59
N GLY A 45 5.60 -4.59 -1.67
CA GLY A 45 5.08 -4.17 -2.97
C GLY A 45 3.59 -3.84 -2.90
N TYR A 46 2.76 -4.73 -2.38
CA TYR A 46 1.32 -4.49 -2.22
C TYR A 46 1.03 -3.27 -1.35
N TYR A 47 1.79 -3.08 -0.26
CA TYR A 47 1.63 -1.92 0.61
C TYR A 47 1.90 -0.60 -0.10
N THR A 48 2.86 -0.55 -1.01
CA THR A 48 3.25 0.69 -1.71
C THR A 48 2.32 1.06 -2.86
N THR A 49 1.58 0.11 -3.44
CA THR A 49 0.80 0.37 -4.67
C THR A 49 -0.37 1.34 -4.52
N PRO A 50 -1.22 1.31 -3.46
CA PRO A 50 -2.24 2.34 -3.29
C PRO A 50 -1.63 3.72 -3.06
N TRP A 51 -0.44 3.79 -2.45
CA TRP A 51 0.30 5.03 -2.27
C TRP A 51 0.76 5.63 -3.59
N LEU A 52 1.23 4.80 -4.53
CA LEU A 52 1.55 5.26 -5.89
C LEU A 52 0.33 5.85 -6.59
N GLY A 53 -0.86 5.25 -6.43
CA GLY A 53 -2.11 5.79 -6.94
C GLY A 53 -2.41 7.19 -6.40
N VAL A 54 -2.27 7.39 -5.08
CA VAL A 54 -2.43 8.71 -4.44
C VAL A 54 -1.41 9.71 -4.97
N LEU A 55 -0.14 9.31 -5.11
CA LEU A 55 0.92 10.15 -5.66
C LEU A 55 0.63 10.61 -7.09
N LEU A 56 0.15 9.71 -7.94
CA LEU A 56 -0.20 10.04 -9.33
C LEU A 56 -1.27 11.14 -9.39
N VAL A 57 -2.32 11.05 -8.56
CA VAL A 57 -3.35 12.10 -8.49
C VAL A 57 -2.74 13.45 -8.06
N GLU A 58 -1.87 13.45 -7.03
CA GLU A 58 -1.20 14.68 -6.59
C GLU A 58 -0.30 15.27 -7.68
N LEU A 59 0.48 14.45 -8.38
CA LEU A 59 1.34 14.88 -9.47
C LEU A 59 0.52 15.50 -10.63
N ILE A 60 -0.58 14.85 -11.01
CA ILE A 60 -1.47 15.36 -12.07
C ILE A 60 -2.08 16.70 -11.65
N ALA A 61 -2.55 16.78 -10.40
CA ALA A 61 -3.21 17.97 -9.90
C ALA A 61 -2.26 19.17 -9.73
N ARG A 62 -1.00 18.89 -9.42
CA ARG A 62 0.04 19.90 -9.16
C ARG A 62 1.09 19.98 -10.28
N ARG A 63 0.76 19.52 -11.47
CA ARG A 63 1.70 19.50 -12.61
C ARG A 63 2.32 20.85 -12.96
N LYS A 64 1.69 21.96 -12.53
CA LYS A 64 2.19 23.33 -12.75
C LYS A 64 3.09 23.85 -11.62
N GLU A 65 3.19 23.13 -10.51
CA GLU A 65 4.02 23.51 -9.37
C GLU A 65 5.47 23.06 -9.59
N PRO A 66 6.47 23.87 -9.21
CA PRO A 66 7.86 23.44 -9.22
C PRO A 66 8.03 22.36 -8.13
N LYS A 67 8.56 21.18 -8.50
CA LYS A 67 8.86 20.05 -7.62
C LYS A 67 7.65 19.56 -6.78
N PRO A 68 6.51 19.19 -7.38
CA PRO A 68 5.30 18.78 -6.67
C PRO A 68 5.50 17.58 -5.74
N TRP A 69 6.53 16.74 -5.99
CA TRP A 69 6.87 15.55 -5.18
C TRP A 69 7.56 15.88 -3.84
N LEU A 70 8.05 17.10 -3.65
CA LEU A 70 8.69 17.54 -2.39
C LEU A 70 7.70 18.17 -1.42
N THR A 71 6.51 18.52 -1.88
CA THR A 71 5.50 19.17 -1.04
C THR A 71 4.57 18.11 -0.44
N PRO A 72 4.10 18.30 0.81
CA PRO A 72 3.07 17.43 1.40
C PRO A 72 1.80 17.40 0.54
N ALA A 73 1.02 16.30 0.63
CA ALA A 73 -0.26 16.21 -0.07
C ALA A 73 -1.15 17.39 0.28
N SER A 74 -1.88 17.92 -0.70
CA SER A 74 -2.78 19.07 -0.52
C SER A 74 -3.88 18.80 0.50
N LYS A 75 -4.31 17.54 0.59
CA LYS A 75 -5.36 17.06 1.50
C LYS A 75 -4.87 15.81 2.23
N PRO A 76 -3.99 15.92 3.25
CA PRO A 76 -3.31 14.78 3.84
C PRO A 76 -4.25 13.76 4.47
N ARG A 77 -5.35 14.19 5.10
CA ARG A 77 -6.35 13.27 5.67
C ARG A 77 -7.03 12.43 4.60
N GLN A 78 -7.41 13.04 3.47
CA GLN A 78 -8.02 12.32 2.35
C GLN A 78 -7.03 11.38 1.68
N ALA A 79 -5.75 11.77 1.57
CA ALA A 79 -4.69 10.91 1.06
C ALA A 79 -4.48 9.69 1.95
N ALA A 80 -4.46 9.88 3.28
CA ALA A 80 -4.36 8.79 4.23
C ALA A 80 -5.58 7.84 4.17
N SER A 81 -6.80 8.39 4.11
CA SER A 81 -8.03 7.60 3.96
C SER A 81 -8.03 6.80 2.65
N ALA A 82 -7.64 7.43 1.54
CA ALA A 82 -7.56 6.74 0.25
C ALA A 82 -6.52 5.61 0.25
N PHE A 83 -5.38 5.83 0.91
CA PHE A 83 -4.36 4.80 1.09
C PHE A 83 -4.91 3.59 1.87
N VAL A 84 -5.52 3.83 3.04
CA VAL A 84 -6.06 2.75 3.88
C VAL A 84 -7.18 2.00 3.17
N LEU A 85 -8.14 2.71 2.57
CA LEU A 85 -9.23 2.10 1.82
C LEU A 85 -8.73 1.34 0.59
N GLY A 86 -7.76 1.91 -0.14
CA GLY A 86 -7.14 1.25 -1.28
C GLY A 86 -6.43 -0.03 -0.87
N TRP A 87 -5.77 -0.03 0.28
CA TRP A 87 -5.12 -1.22 0.82
C TRP A 87 -6.13 -2.29 1.24
N LEU A 88 -7.22 -1.93 1.93
CA LEU A 88 -8.29 -2.87 2.30
C LEU A 88 -8.95 -3.50 1.08
N LEU A 89 -9.27 -2.69 0.06
CA LEU A 89 -9.88 -3.19 -1.18
C LEU A 89 -8.91 -4.03 -2.03
N LEU A 90 -7.61 -3.89 -1.80
CA LEU A 90 -6.60 -4.69 -2.45
C LEU A 90 -6.53 -6.13 -1.92
N LEU A 91 -6.89 -6.37 -0.65
CA LEU A 91 -6.72 -7.66 0.02
C LEU A 91 -7.27 -8.86 -0.77
N PRO A 92 -8.44 -8.82 -1.43
CA PRO A 92 -8.94 -9.93 -2.24
C PRO A 92 -8.07 -10.28 -3.45
N PHE A 93 -7.21 -9.35 -3.89
CA PHE A 93 -6.35 -9.47 -5.07
C PHE A 93 -4.89 -9.79 -4.74
N THR A 94 -4.57 -9.98 -3.47
CA THR A 94 -3.20 -10.29 -3.04
C THR A 94 -2.86 -11.75 -3.37
N ALA A 95 -1.61 -11.97 -3.81
CA ALA A 95 -1.09 -13.31 -4.09
C ALA A 95 0.18 -13.52 -3.27
N THR A 96 0.02 -13.76 -1.97
CA THR A 96 1.14 -14.06 -1.08
C THR A 96 1.02 -15.45 -0.49
N PRO A 97 2.11 -16.23 -0.35
CA PRO A 97 2.09 -17.54 0.31
C PRO A 97 1.47 -17.47 1.71
N ILE A 98 1.88 -16.51 2.53
CA ILE A 98 1.29 -16.29 3.89
C ILE A 98 -0.20 -15.97 3.79
N GLY A 99 -0.62 -15.10 2.87
CA GLY A 99 -2.04 -14.77 2.68
C GLY A 99 -2.87 -15.99 2.30
N ASN A 100 -2.33 -16.87 1.47
CA ASN A 100 -2.98 -18.12 1.10
C ASN A 100 -3.07 -19.11 2.27
N GLN A 101 -2.04 -19.20 3.08
CA GLN A 101 -2.03 -20.03 4.30
C GLN A 101 -3.07 -19.53 5.31
N ILE A 102 -3.07 -18.22 5.62
CA ILE A 102 -4.05 -17.62 6.53
C ILE A 102 -5.48 -17.84 6.02
N ALA A 103 -5.71 -17.70 4.72
CA ALA A 103 -7.02 -17.94 4.12
C ALA A 103 -7.47 -19.40 4.21
N GLY A 104 -6.54 -20.36 4.25
CA GLY A 104 -6.82 -21.78 4.48
C GLY A 104 -7.10 -22.09 5.93
N ASP A 105 -6.31 -21.54 6.84
CA ASP A 105 -6.39 -21.83 8.29
C ASP A 105 -7.55 -21.11 8.98
N VAL A 106 -7.94 -19.94 8.47
CA VAL A 106 -8.98 -19.09 9.08
C VAL A 106 -10.10 -18.82 8.07
N PRO A 107 -11.24 -19.57 8.13
CA PRO A 107 -12.35 -19.44 7.18
C PRO A 107 -12.89 -18.03 7.04
N ALA A 108 -12.91 -17.24 8.13
CA ALA A 108 -13.34 -15.84 8.11
C ALA A 108 -12.45 -14.93 7.24
N LEU A 109 -11.23 -15.34 6.95
CA LEU A 109 -10.25 -14.60 6.15
C LEU A 109 -10.04 -15.23 4.75
N SER A 110 -10.84 -16.21 4.37
CA SER A 110 -10.76 -16.89 3.06
C SER A 110 -10.92 -15.97 1.85
N TRP A 111 -11.51 -14.79 2.04
CA TRP A 111 -11.66 -13.77 1.01
C TRP A 111 -10.34 -13.06 0.65
N ILE A 112 -9.31 -13.13 1.53
CA ILE A 112 -7.98 -12.59 1.22
C ILE A 112 -7.38 -13.40 0.07
N GLY A 113 -6.98 -12.71 -0.99
CA GLY A 113 -6.42 -13.34 -2.19
C GLY A 113 -7.39 -14.18 -3.01
N TRP A 114 -8.69 -14.09 -2.75
CA TRP A 114 -9.70 -14.92 -3.45
C TRP A 114 -9.66 -14.71 -4.96
N PHE A 115 -9.68 -13.48 -5.44
CA PHE A 115 -9.61 -13.19 -6.89
C PHE A 115 -8.31 -13.71 -7.52
N SER A 116 -7.19 -13.56 -6.80
CA SER A 116 -5.91 -14.06 -7.27
C SER A 116 -5.92 -15.58 -7.46
N ARG A 117 -6.49 -16.32 -6.50
CA ARG A 117 -6.57 -17.79 -6.58
C ARG A 117 -7.54 -18.28 -7.64
N GLU A 118 -8.78 -17.75 -7.63
CA GLU A 118 -9.87 -18.30 -8.44
C GLU A 118 -9.83 -17.84 -9.91
N LEU A 119 -9.47 -16.57 -10.16
CA LEU A 119 -9.56 -15.99 -11.49
C LEU A 119 -8.21 -15.90 -12.21
N PHE A 120 -7.10 -15.86 -11.46
CA PHE A 120 -5.79 -15.57 -12.04
C PHE A 120 -4.75 -16.67 -11.75
N ASN A 121 -5.16 -17.88 -11.35
CA ASN A 121 -4.27 -19.01 -11.06
C ASN A 121 -3.07 -18.64 -10.17
N GLY A 122 -3.29 -17.80 -9.14
CA GLY A 122 -2.23 -17.30 -8.29
C GLY A 122 -1.45 -16.11 -8.85
N GLY A 123 -1.84 -15.58 -10.01
CA GLY A 123 -1.20 -14.42 -10.64
C GLY A 123 -1.38 -13.14 -9.83
N GLY A 124 -0.30 -12.38 -9.65
CA GLY A 124 -0.26 -11.17 -8.82
C GLY A 124 -0.72 -9.91 -9.55
N ILE A 125 -2.00 -9.79 -9.91
CA ILE A 125 -2.55 -8.54 -10.48
C ILE A 125 -2.75 -7.45 -9.42
N GLY A 126 -2.63 -7.79 -8.14
CA GLY A 126 -2.89 -6.89 -7.02
C GLY A 126 -2.08 -5.60 -7.07
N TYR A 127 -0.87 -5.63 -7.62
CA TYR A 127 -0.06 -4.41 -7.81
C TYR A 127 -0.78 -3.36 -8.66
N LEU A 128 -1.31 -3.76 -9.80
CA LEU A 128 -2.05 -2.87 -10.70
C LEU A 128 -3.35 -2.39 -10.06
N VAL A 129 -4.09 -3.33 -9.46
CA VAL A 129 -5.36 -3.06 -8.76
C VAL A 129 -5.15 -2.07 -7.61
N GLY A 130 -4.07 -2.22 -6.83
CA GLY A 130 -3.71 -1.31 -5.74
C GLY A 130 -3.49 0.13 -6.22
N VAL A 131 -2.77 0.32 -7.32
CA VAL A 131 -2.57 1.65 -7.92
C VAL A 131 -3.90 2.25 -8.37
N ILE A 132 -4.74 1.45 -9.05
CA ILE A 132 -6.05 1.90 -9.56
C ILE A 132 -6.96 2.31 -8.40
N PHE A 133 -7.07 1.50 -7.34
CA PHE A 133 -7.90 1.84 -6.18
C PHE A 133 -7.39 3.09 -5.46
N GLY A 134 -6.09 3.18 -5.18
CA GLY A 134 -5.50 4.37 -4.56
C GLY A 134 -5.78 5.64 -5.39
N PHE A 135 -5.62 5.54 -6.70
CA PHE A 135 -5.92 6.63 -7.62
C PHE A 135 -7.40 7.02 -7.62
N ALA A 136 -8.30 6.06 -7.85
CA ALA A 136 -9.73 6.31 -7.99
C ALA A 136 -10.34 6.87 -6.69
N ILE A 137 -10.00 6.27 -5.54
CA ILE A 137 -10.52 6.71 -4.24
C ILE A 137 -10.04 8.12 -3.93
N TYR A 138 -8.74 8.39 -4.11
CA TYR A 138 -8.21 9.71 -3.81
C TYR A 138 -8.72 10.78 -4.75
N ALA A 139 -8.86 10.49 -6.04
CA ALA A 139 -9.47 11.39 -7.00
C ALA A 139 -10.92 11.72 -6.62
N ALA A 140 -11.71 10.72 -6.26
CA ALA A 140 -13.09 10.90 -5.81
C ALA A 140 -13.18 11.76 -4.53
N LEU A 141 -12.38 11.45 -3.51
CA LEU A 141 -12.36 12.22 -2.25
C LEU A 141 -11.91 13.67 -2.47
N ARG A 142 -10.99 13.90 -3.40
CA ARG A 142 -10.54 15.25 -3.74
C ARG A 142 -11.62 16.08 -4.41
N LEU A 143 -12.41 15.48 -5.32
CA LEU A 143 -13.51 16.13 -6.02
C LEU A 143 -14.67 16.47 -5.06
N THR A 144 -15.05 15.55 -4.18
CA THR A 144 -16.14 15.78 -3.21
C THR A 144 -15.78 16.84 -2.18
N GLY A 145 -14.56 16.85 -1.68
CA GLY A 145 -14.10 17.83 -0.69
C GLY A 145 -13.95 19.27 -1.22
N SER A 146 -14.01 19.48 -2.54
CA SER A 146 -14.01 20.83 -3.12
C SER A 146 -15.42 21.46 -3.17
N ARG A 147 -16.49 20.64 -3.06
CA ARG A 147 -17.88 21.12 -3.10
C ARG A 147 -18.38 21.72 -1.79
N HIS A 148 -17.77 21.39 -0.66
CA HIS A 148 -18.18 21.87 0.68
C HIS A 148 -17.44 23.14 1.12
N SER A 149 -16.58 23.71 0.28
CA SER A 149 -15.77 24.92 0.57
C SER A 149 -16.32 26.16 -0.17
N LYS A 150 -17.50 26.09 -0.73
CA LYS A 150 -18.26 27.21 -1.24
C LYS A 150 -19.51 27.39 -0.38
#